data_5d7cbb95b1ad1b19aab73b33e19929c3
#
_entry.id   5d7cbb95b1ad1b19aab73b33e19929c3
#
_cell.length_a   1.000
_cell.length_b   1.000
_cell.length_c   1.000
_cell.angle_alpha   90.00
_cell.angle_beta   90.00
_cell.angle_gamma   90.00
#
_symmetry.space_group_name_H-M   'P 1'
#
loop_
_entity.id
_entity.type
_entity.pdbx_description
1 polymer ?
#
loop_
_entity_poly.entity_id
_entity_poly.type
_entity_poly.pdbx_seq_one_letter_code
_entity_poly.pdbx_strand_id
1 'polypeptide(L)'
;FDERVLNCVRTLIGPEIVYFQDSTIQIGTGLTGYHKDNVSRTEANHSDWKSNYEIVRMGVYFQNTKDYSGGINIRVGSHKHANLYSGRAVNVPLETGDIVFWKLTTTHSGNAKRLKIFPRIPLLGRIQRMLPDSFFRLEQMQRMALFASYAKPGLHLDNFINYLNLREDAPISFKNSNYSSEAISVAKTNGVNLLEPLTLA
;
A
#
# COMPACT_ATOMS: atom_id res chain seq x y z
N PHE A 1 15.20 -1.56 7.75
CA PHE A 1 14.75 -0.20 8.13
C PHE A 1 15.76 0.84 7.64
N ASP A 2 15.64 1.29 6.38
CA ASP A 2 16.47 2.36 5.81
C ASP A 2 16.05 3.72 6.39
N GLU A 3 17.01 4.53 6.84
CA GLU A 3 16.74 5.81 7.49
C GLU A 3 15.99 6.80 6.58
N ARG A 4 16.25 6.79 5.29
CA ARG A 4 15.53 7.64 4.31
C ARG A 4 14.06 7.30 4.26
N VAL A 5 13.73 5.99 4.29
CA VAL A 5 12.37 5.47 4.36
C VAL A 5 11.70 5.93 5.67
N LEU A 6 12.38 5.72 6.79
CA LEU A 6 11.84 6.09 8.11
C LEU A 6 11.63 7.59 8.26
N ASN A 7 12.49 8.42 7.67
CA ASN A 7 12.30 9.87 7.65
C ASN A 7 11.06 10.30 6.85
N CYS A 8 10.79 9.63 5.72
CA CYS A 8 9.53 9.84 5.00
C CYS A 8 8.33 9.41 5.87
N VAL A 9 8.39 8.26 6.53
CA VAL A 9 7.33 7.80 7.43
C VAL A 9 7.10 8.78 8.58
N ARG A 10 8.17 9.23 9.26
CA ARG A 10 8.07 10.25 10.33
C ARG A 10 7.42 11.54 9.86
N THR A 11 7.73 11.97 8.65
CA THR A 11 7.09 13.17 8.06
C THR A 11 5.60 12.97 7.85
N LEU A 12 5.15 11.76 7.51
CA LEU A 12 3.76 11.45 7.17
C LEU A 12 2.86 11.18 8.39
N ILE A 13 3.40 10.53 9.44
CA ILE A 13 2.60 10.07 10.59
C ILE A 13 3.18 10.48 11.96
N GLY A 14 4.31 11.17 12.00
CA GLY A 14 4.96 11.61 13.25
C GLY A 14 6.12 10.72 13.68
N PRO A 15 6.81 11.08 14.78
CA PRO A 15 8.06 10.46 15.18
C PRO A 15 7.91 9.03 15.75
N GLU A 16 6.78 8.72 16.34
CA GLU A 16 6.50 7.42 16.93
C GLU A 16 6.07 6.41 15.87
N ILE A 17 7.02 5.58 15.42
CA ILE A 17 6.77 4.60 14.37
C ILE A 17 6.58 3.22 14.98
N VAL A 18 5.49 2.56 14.59
CA VAL A 18 5.28 1.13 14.78
C VAL A 18 5.36 0.45 13.41
N TYR A 19 6.20 -0.56 13.31
CA TYR A 19 6.15 -1.52 12.20
C TYR A 19 5.37 -2.75 12.66
N PHE A 20 4.46 -3.19 11.82
CA PHE A 20 3.69 -4.42 12.04
C PHE A 20 3.75 -5.30 10.78
N GLN A 21 3.49 -6.59 10.93
CA GLN A 21 3.78 -7.60 9.90
C GLN A 21 2.76 -7.61 8.74
N ASP A 22 2.31 -6.45 8.29
CA ASP A 22 1.52 -6.30 7.06
C ASP A 22 2.43 -6.04 5.86
N SER A 23 3.39 -6.96 5.65
CA SER A 23 4.35 -6.86 4.56
C SER A 23 4.22 -8.04 3.61
N THR A 24 4.25 -7.75 2.31
CA THR A 24 4.13 -8.78 1.27
C THR A 24 5.01 -8.46 0.08
N ILE A 25 5.53 -9.52 -0.56
CA ILE A 25 6.08 -9.44 -1.92
C ILE A 25 5.01 -9.98 -2.85
N GLN A 26 4.55 -9.15 -3.78
CA GLN A 26 3.62 -9.56 -4.83
C GLN A 26 4.37 -9.78 -6.13
N ILE A 27 4.21 -10.97 -6.70
CA ILE A 27 4.76 -11.34 -8.01
C ILE A 27 3.60 -11.66 -8.94
N GLY A 28 3.60 -11.08 -10.14
CA GLY A 28 2.53 -11.23 -11.13
C GLY A 28 1.45 -10.14 -11.02
N THR A 29 0.20 -10.51 -11.21
CA THR A 29 -0.92 -9.57 -11.29
C THR A 29 -1.36 -9.07 -9.92
N GLY A 30 -1.57 -7.75 -9.81
CA GLY A 30 -2.25 -7.14 -8.65
C GLY A 30 -3.74 -6.88 -8.94
N LEU A 31 -4.47 -6.39 -7.95
CA LEU A 31 -5.85 -5.95 -8.11
C LEU A 31 -5.93 -4.74 -9.05
N THR A 32 -6.67 -4.89 -10.17
CA THR A 32 -6.88 -3.82 -11.15
C THR A 32 -8.05 -2.89 -10.80
N GLY A 33 -8.91 -3.31 -9.88
CA GLY A 33 -10.02 -2.50 -9.38
C GLY A 33 -9.56 -1.46 -8.36
N TYR A 34 -10.17 -0.28 -8.36
CA TYR A 34 -9.93 0.71 -7.31
C TYR A 34 -10.47 0.21 -5.97
N HIS A 35 -9.64 0.29 -4.94
CA HIS A 35 -9.95 -0.12 -3.58
C HIS A 35 -9.20 0.75 -2.55
N LYS A 36 -9.53 0.54 -1.29
CA LYS A 36 -8.80 1.05 -0.12
C LYS A 36 -8.40 -0.14 0.74
N ASP A 37 -7.35 0.04 1.53
CA ASP A 37 -6.81 -1.04 2.36
C ASP A 37 -7.23 -0.95 3.84
N ASN A 38 -7.86 0.18 4.25
CA ASN A 38 -8.31 0.37 5.61
C ASN A 38 -9.53 -0.51 5.97
N VAL A 39 -9.86 -0.59 7.26
CA VAL A 39 -10.91 -1.45 7.81
C VAL A 39 -12.26 -1.14 7.17
N SER A 40 -12.69 0.11 7.29
CA SER A 40 -14.01 0.53 6.85
C SER A 40 -13.94 1.39 5.58
N ARG A 41 -13.87 0.71 4.46
CA ARG A 41 -13.56 1.31 3.14
C ARG A 41 -14.60 2.31 2.64
N THR A 42 -15.86 2.13 3.02
CA THR A 42 -17.00 2.90 2.49
C THR A 42 -17.96 3.44 3.54
N GLU A 43 -17.75 3.14 4.81
CA GLU A 43 -18.61 3.58 5.91
C GLU A 43 -18.19 4.96 6.44
N ALA A 44 -18.84 6.00 5.99
CA ALA A 44 -18.47 7.39 6.27
C ALA A 44 -18.44 7.74 7.77
N ASN A 45 -19.17 7.01 8.61
CA ASN A 45 -19.24 7.25 10.06
C ASN A 45 -18.18 6.53 10.87
N HIS A 46 -17.35 5.69 10.23
CA HIS A 46 -16.28 4.95 10.90
C HIS A 46 -15.17 5.88 11.42
N SER A 47 -14.47 5.45 12.46
CA SER A 47 -13.35 6.17 13.07
C SER A 47 -12.23 6.53 12.10
N ASP A 48 -12.02 5.71 11.07
CA ASP A 48 -11.02 5.94 10.02
C ASP A 48 -11.16 7.30 9.30
N TRP A 49 -12.36 7.91 9.34
CA TRP A 49 -12.68 9.16 8.65
C TRP A 49 -12.83 10.37 9.59
N LYS A 50 -12.82 10.14 10.92
CA LYS A 50 -13.06 11.18 11.92
C LYS A 50 -11.83 11.98 12.31
N SER A 51 -10.65 11.46 12.02
CA SER A 51 -9.37 12.08 12.34
C SER A 51 -8.35 11.86 11.23
N ASN A 52 -7.14 12.40 11.40
CA ASN A 52 -6.05 12.14 10.47
C ASN A 52 -5.62 10.67 10.57
N TYR A 53 -5.89 9.89 9.54
CA TYR A 53 -5.55 8.47 9.53
C TYR A 53 -4.03 8.24 9.58
N GLU A 54 -3.57 7.43 10.52
CA GLU A 54 -2.17 7.35 10.93
C GLU A 54 -1.50 6.01 10.57
N ILE A 55 -1.97 5.36 9.49
CA ILE A 55 -1.29 4.21 8.90
C ILE A 55 -0.95 4.52 7.45
N VAL A 56 0.32 4.31 7.11
CA VAL A 56 0.84 4.47 5.75
C VAL A 56 1.38 3.14 5.23
N ARG A 57 1.15 2.90 3.95
CA ARG A 57 1.77 1.80 3.22
C ARG A 57 2.86 2.34 2.33
N MET A 58 3.96 1.63 2.28
CA MET A 58 5.05 1.78 1.36
C MET A 58 4.95 0.72 0.27
N GLY A 59 5.17 1.11 -0.98
CA GLY A 59 5.33 0.17 -2.10
C GLY A 59 6.64 0.43 -2.83
N VAL A 60 7.51 -0.57 -2.89
CA VAL A 60 8.75 -0.56 -3.70
C VAL A 60 8.48 -1.34 -4.98
N TYR A 61 8.75 -0.73 -6.13
CA TYR A 61 8.53 -1.36 -7.43
C TYR A 61 9.86 -1.75 -8.05
N PHE A 62 9.98 -3.02 -8.47
CA PHE A 62 11.22 -3.57 -9.04
C PHE A 62 11.28 -3.48 -10.57
N GLN A 63 10.31 -2.82 -11.19
CA GLN A 63 10.26 -2.57 -12.63
C GLN A 63 9.97 -1.11 -12.94
N ASN A 64 10.43 -0.66 -14.10
CA ASN A 64 10.09 0.66 -14.62
C ASN A 64 8.61 0.70 -15.04
N THR A 65 7.80 1.51 -14.35
CA THR A 65 6.40 1.74 -14.71
C THR A 65 6.16 3.13 -15.31
N LYS A 66 7.22 3.91 -15.52
CA LYS A 66 7.17 5.19 -16.24
C LYS A 66 6.96 4.95 -17.74
N ASP A 67 7.63 3.93 -18.29
CA ASP A 67 7.59 3.60 -19.69
C ASP A 67 6.77 2.35 -20.01
N TYR A 68 6.54 1.49 -19.03
CA TYR A 68 5.87 0.19 -19.15
C TYR A 68 4.57 0.15 -18.33
N SER A 69 3.74 -0.85 -18.61
CA SER A 69 2.56 -1.19 -17.80
C SER A 69 2.94 -1.88 -16.49
N GLY A 70 1.98 -2.11 -15.59
CA GLY A 70 2.17 -2.86 -14.34
C GLY A 70 2.34 -2.01 -13.07
N GLY A 71 2.17 -0.69 -13.16
CA GLY A 71 2.33 0.24 -12.05
C GLY A 71 1.11 0.37 -11.13
N ILE A 72 1.01 1.52 -10.49
CA ILE A 72 -0.07 1.88 -9.58
C ILE A 72 -0.81 3.13 -10.07
N ASN A 73 -2.13 3.11 -9.97
CA ASN A 73 -2.97 4.30 -10.04
C ASN A 73 -3.41 4.71 -8.64
N ILE A 74 -3.39 6.00 -8.37
CA ILE A 74 -3.82 6.58 -7.09
C ILE A 74 -4.87 7.66 -7.36
N ARG A 75 -5.86 7.79 -6.48
CA ARG A 75 -6.79 8.93 -6.49
C ARG A 75 -6.33 9.94 -5.43
N VAL A 76 -5.69 11.01 -5.90
CA VAL A 76 -5.15 12.09 -5.04
C VAL A 76 -6.30 12.78 -4.31
N GLY A 77 -6.18 12.90 -2.98
CA GLY A 77 -7.20 13.49 -2.12
C GLY A 77 -8.26 12.49 -1.62
N SER A 78 -8.32 11.27 -2.14
CA SER A 78 -9.33 10.27 -1.77
C SER A 78 -9.21 9.75 -0.32
N HIS A 79 -8.06 9.93 0.31
CA HIS A 79 -7.83 9.51 1.70
C HIS A 79 -8.70 10.23 2.74
N LYS A 80 -9.37 11.32 2.35
CA LYS A 80 -10.27 12.10 3.20
C LYS A 80 -11.74 11.66 3.11
N HIS A 81 -12.06 10.70 2.27
CA HIS A 81 -13.43 10.34 1.93
C HIS A 81 -13.64 8.83 1.93
N ALA A 82 -14.75 8.37 2.52
CA ALA A 82 -15.14 6.96 2.55
C ALA A 82 -15.54 6.39 1.17
N ASN A 83 -15.56 7.20 0.11
CA ASN A 83 -16.01 6.76 -1.20
C ASN A 83 -14.80 6.49 -2.13
N LEU A 84 -14.94 5.50 -3.00
CA LEU A 84 -13.89 5.06 -3.91
C LEU A 84 -13.66 5.99 -5.10
N TYR A 85 -14.60 6.88 -5.38
CA TYR A 85 -14.57 7.72 -6.58
C TYR A 85 -14.07 9.15 -6.32
N SER A 86 -13.91 9.54 -5.06
CA SER A 86 -13.37 10.84 -4.67
C SER A 86 -11.93 11.03 -5.10
N GLY A 87 -11.55 12.28 -5.34
CA GLY A 87 -10.21 12.65 -5.73
C GLY A 87 -9.89 12.44 -7.21
N ARG A 88 -8.79 13.04 -7.66
CA ARG A 88 -8.32 12.96 -9.05
C ARG A 88 -7.48 11.71 -9.26
N ALA A 89 -7.87 10.84 -10.19
CA ALA A 89 -7.10 9.67 -10.55
C ALA A 89 -5.81 10.08 -11.30
N VAL A 90 -4.70 9.50 -10.92
CA VAL A 90 -3.39 9.67 -11.57
C VAL A 90 -2.70 8.32 -11.70
N ASN A 91 -1.96 8.14 -12.79
CA ASN A 91 -1.02 7.04 -12.93
C ASN A 91 0.34 7.51 -12.38
N VAL A 92 0.93 6.74 -11.46
CA VAL A 92 2.21 7.09 -10.84
C VAL A 92 3.34 6.56 -11.72
N PRO A 93 4.18 7.43 -12.31
CA PRO A 93 5.34 7.00 -13.09
C PRO A 93 6.48 6.65 -12.13
N LEU A 94 6.94 5.41 -12.15
CA LEU A 94 7.99 4.92 -11.26
C LEU A 94 9.14 4.36 -12.08
N GLU A 95 10.36 4.62 -11.64
CA GLU A 95 11.56 3.92 -12.06
C GLU A 95 11.83 2.75 -11.12
N THR A 96 12.70 1.84 -11.54
CA THR A 96 13.05 0.67 -10.71
C THR A 96 13.68 1.12 -9.39
N GLY A 97 13.11 0.67 -8.28
CA GLY A 97 13.56 1.02 -6.93
C GLY A 97 12.88 2.26 -6.35
N ASP A 98 12.03 2.95 -7.11
CA ASP A 98 11.23 4.04 -6.55
C ASP A 98 10.25 3.52 -5.49
N ILE A 99 10.01 4.36 -4.48
CA ILE A 99 9.11 4.08 -3.37
C ILE A 99 7.92 5.02 -3.41
N VAL A 100 6.73 4.46 -3.29
CA VAL A 100 5.49 5.23 -3.14
C VAL A 100 4.93 5.03 -1.75
N PHE A 101 4.53 6.11 -1.11
CA PHE A 101 3.81 6.09 0.15
C PHE A 101 2.36 6.54 -0.03
N TRP A 102 1.44 5.84 0.60
CA TRP A 102 0.03 6.26 0.66
C TRP A 102 -0.61 5.82 1.97
N LYS A 103 -1.60 6.58 2.43
CA LYS A 103 -2.43 6.15 3.57
C LYS A 103 -3.31 4.98 3.16
N LEU A 104 -3.58 4.02 4.05
CA LEU A 104 -4.46 2.88 3.73
C LEU A 104 -5.87 3.34 3.30
N THR A 105 -6.29 4.53 3.74
CA THR A 105 -7.54 5.17 3.30
C THR A 105 -7.49 5.75 1.87
N THR A 106 -6.33 5.75 1.21
CA THR A 106 -6.20 6.24 -0.17
C THR A 106 -6.74 5.22 -1.16
N THR A 107 -7.64 5.66 -2.04
CA THR A 107 -8.11 4.82 -3.15
C THR A 107 -7.01 4.63 -4.17
N HIS A 108 -6.69 3.38 -4.47
CA HIS A 108 -5.67 3.02 -5.45
C HIS A 108 -6.04 1.73 -6.20
N SER A 109 -5.31 1.44 -7.26
CA SER A 109 -5.38 0.15 -7.97
C SER A 109 -3.98 -0.26 -8.42
N GLY A 110 -3.66 -1.54 -8.27
CA GLY A 110 -2.43 -2.14 -8.79
C GLY A 110 -2.54 -2.52 -10.26
N ASN A 111 -1.44 -3.02 -10.82
CA ASN A 111 -1.35 -3.52 -12.20
C ASN A 111 -1.94 -2.56 -13.27
N ALA A 112 -1.59 -1.28 -13.15
CA ALA A 112 -2.09 -0.24 -14.02
C ALA A 112 -1.53 -0.40 -15.44
N LYS A 113 -2.38 -0.79 -16.39
CA LYS A 113 -2.03 -0.80 -17.82
C LYS A 113 -1.98 0.63 -18.35
N ARG A 114 -0.97 0.94 -19.15
CA ARG A 114 -0.76 2.25 -19.78
C ARG A 114 -1.10 2.20 -21.25
N LEU A 115 -1.92 3.15 -21.71
CA LEU A 115 -2.17 3.34 -23.13
C LEU A 115 -0.88 3.78 -23.85
N LYS A 116 -0.70 3.32 -25.09
CA LYS A 116 0.44 3.73 -25.94
C LYS A 116 0.40 5.22 -26.25
N ILE A 117 -0.79 5.73 -26.59
CA ILE A 117 -0.99 7.13 -27.03
C ILE A 117 -1.12 8.09 -25.84
N PHE A 118 -1.85 7.67 -24.79
CA PHE A 118 -2.10 8.49 -23.59
C PHE A 118 -1.63 7.79 -22.32
N PRO A 119 -0.31 7.61 -22.11
CA PRO A 119 0.22 6.76 -21.05
C PRO A 119 -0.03 7.29 -19.63
N ARG A 120 -0.40 8.56 -19.50
CA ARG A 120 -0.69 9.19 -18.19
C ARG A 120 -2.14 9.15 -17.79
N ILE A 121 -3.04 8.72 -18.68
CA ILE A 121 -4.48 8.61 -18.37
C ILE A 121 -4.72 7.32 -17.59
N PRO A 122 -5.16 7.41 -16.31
CA PRO A 122 -5.49 6.23 -15.53
C PRO A 122 -6.82 5.65 -16.01
N LEU A 123 -6.82 4.37 -16.34
CA LEU A 123 -8.04 3.67 -16.76
C LEU A 123 -8.69 2.93 -15.59
N LEU A 124 -10.02 2.88 -15.61
CA LEU A 124 -10.77 2.00 -14.73
C LEU A 124 -10.47 0.53 -15.09
N GLY A 125 -10.37 -0.34 -14.10
CA GLY A 125 -10.03 -1.75 -14.31
C GLY A 125 -10.98 -2.47 -15.28
N ARG A 126 -12.27 -2.11 -15.31
CA ARG A 126 -13.23 -2.65 -16.29
C ARG A 126 -12.89 -2.25 -17.73
N ILE A 127 -12.45 -1.00 -17.93
CA ILE A 127 -12.06 -0.50 -19.27
C ILE A 127 -10.76 -1.19 -19.71
N GLN A 128 -9.80 -1.37 -18.80
CA GLN A 128 -8.57 -2.10 -19.08
C GLN A 128 -8.84 -3.53 -19.58
N ARG A 129 -9.86 -4.20 -19.04
CA ARG A 129 -10.25 -5.56 -19.48
C ARG A 129 -11.00 -5.61 -20.81
N MET A 130 -11.63 -4.51 -21.21
CA MET A 130 -12.40 -4.43 -22.47
C MET A 130 -11.53 -4.09 -23.68
N LEU A 131 -10.42 -3.39 -23.46
CA LEU A 131 -9.54 -2.98 -24.56
C LEU A 131 -8.56 -4.10 -24.92
N PRO A 132 -8.30 -4.31 -26.24
CA PRO A 132 -7.27 -5.23 -26.69
C PRO A 132 -5.88 -4.86 -26.14
N ASP A 133 -5.05 -5.86 -25.88
CA ASP A 133 -3.68 -5.66 -25.35
C ASP A 133 -2.81 -4.80 -26.28
N SER A 134 -3.10 -4.80 -27.59
CA SER A 134 -2.41 -3.97 -28.59
C SER A 134 -2.49 -2.46 -28.32
N PHE A 135 -3.49 -1.99 -27.53
CA PHE A 135 -3.63 -0.59 -27.14
C PHE A 135 -2.71 -0.18 -25.99
N PHE A 136 -2.17 -1.16 -25.26
CA PHE A 136 -1.37 -0.91 -24.09
C PHE A 136 0.13 -1.00 -24.40
N ARG A 137 0.92 -0.30 -23.57
CA ARG A 137 2.36 -0.54 -23.46
C ARG A 137 2.58 -1.92 -22.84
N LEU A 138 3.64 -2.57 -23.27
CA LEU A 138 4.05 -3.87 -22.71
C LEU A 138 4.40 -3.73 -21.22
N GLU A 139 4.40 -4.84 -20.52
CA GLU A 139 5.08 -4.96 -19.24
C GLU A 139 6.56 -5.21 -19.51
N GLN A 140 7.45 -4.56 -18.77
CA GLN A 140 8.90 -4.74 -18.91
C GLN A 140 9.31 -6.17 -18.50
N MET A 141 8.70 -6.66 -17.43
CA MET A 141 8.89 -7.98 -16.86
C MET A 141 7.66 -8.31 -16.01
N GLN A 142 7.58 -9.52 -15.50
CA GLN A 142 6.54 -9.86 -14.54
C GLN A 142 6.55 -8.87 -13.37
N ARG A 143 5.38 -8.30 -13.05
CA ARG A 143 5.24 -7.32 -11.98
C ARG A 143 5.77 -7.89 -10.67
N MET A 144 6.66 -7.14 -10.02
CA MET A 144 7.16 -7.45 -8.69
C MET A 144 7.11 -6.18 -7.84
N ALA A 145 6.50 -6.26 -6.67
CA ALA A 145 6.43 -5.16 -5.74
C ALA A 145 6.49 -5.66 -4.29
N LEU A 146 7.28 -4.98 -3.47
CA LEU A 146 7.32 -5.17 -2.02
C LEU A 146 6.41 -4.12 -1.36
N PHE A 147 5.54 -4.56 -0.48
CA PHE A 147 4.73 -3.68 0.36
C PHE A 147 5.11 -3.85 1.83
N ALA A 148 5.09 -2.74 2.56
CA ALA A 148 5.24 -2.71 4.01
C ALA A 148 4.36 -1.61 4.59
N SER A 149 3.87 -1.79 5.81
CA SER A 149 3.02 -0.81 6.46
C SER A 149 3.65 -0.32 7.77
N TYR A 150 3.48 0.97 8.03
CA TYR A 150 3.90 1.65 9.23
C TYR A 150 2.72 2.42 9.82
N ALA A 151 2.67 2.46 11.14
CA ALA A 151 1.62 3.16 11.86
C ALA A 151 2.19 4.03 12.98
N LYS A 152 1.38 4.98 13.45
CA LYS A 152 1.54 5.57 14.76
C LYS A 152 0.74 4.75 15.78
N PRO A 153 1.19 4.61 17.04
CA PRO A 153 0.38 3.98 18.09
C PRO A 153 -0.97 4.68 18.26
N GLY A 154 -2.03 3.93 18.45
CA GLY A 154 -3.37 4.48 18.73
C GLY A 154 -4.51 3.78 17.99
N LEU A 155 -5.69 4.38 18.06
CA LEU A 155 -6.96 3.79 17.64
C LEU A 155 -6.97 3.19 16.21
N HIS A 156 -6.30 3.86 15.25
CA HIS A 156 -6.29 3.36 13.88
C HIS A 156 -5.48 2.06 13.76
N LEU A 157 -4.34 1.98 14.46
CA LEU A 157 -3.54 0.75 14.50
C LEU A 157 -4.31 -0.37 15.19
N ASP A 158 -4.90 -0.10 16.36
CA ASP A 158 -5.65 -1.09 17.14
C ASP A 158 -6.80 -1.67 16.31
N ASN A 159 -7.58 -0.82 15.66
CA ASN A 159 -8.66 -1.25 14.78
C ASN A 159 -8.16 -2.07 13.59
N PHE A 160 -7.03 -1.67 13.01
CA PHE A 160 -6.46 -2.39 11.86
C PHE A 160 -5.91 -3.77 12.26
N ILE A 161 -5.25 -3.86 13.41
CA ILE A 161 -4.78 -5.14 13.96
C ILE A 161 -5.96 -6.07 14.26
N ASN A 162 -7.00 -5.55 14.91
CA ASN A 162 -8.24 -6.32 15.14
C ASN A 162 -8.86 -6.82 13.83
N TYR A 163 -8.88 -5.98 12.79
CA TYR A 163 -9.34 -6.40 11.46
C TYR A 163 -8.47 -7.50 10.86
N LEU A 164 -7.13 -7.38 10.95
CA LEU A 164 -6.22 -8.42 10.46
C LEU A 164 -6.43 -9.75 11.19
N ASN A 165 -6.72 -9.71 12.49
CA ASN A 165 -7.00 -10.91 13.28
C ASN A 165 -8.27 -11.66 12.84
N LEU A 166 -9.23 -10.95 12.26
CA LEU A 166 -10.48 -11.54 11.77
C LEU A 166 -10.34 -12.12 10.35
N ARG A 167 -9.22 -11.88 9.67
CA ARG A 167 -8.99 -12.42 8.33
C ARG A 167 -8.41 -13.82 8.39
N GLU A 168 -8.98 -14.74 7.64
CA GLU A 168 -8.52 -16.15 7.58
C GLU A 168 -7.08 -16.30 7.07
N ASP A 169 -6.65 -15.42 6.15
CA ASP A 169 -5.33 -15.46 5.52
C ASP A 169 -4.24 -14.77 6.37
N ALA A 170 -4.59 -13.76 7.16
CA ALA A 170 -3.63 -12.98 7.94
C ALA A 170 -2.97 -13.79 9.08
N PRO A 171 -3.69 -14.57 9.89
CA PRO A 171 -3.09 -15.32 10.98
C PRO A 171 -2.02 -16.31 10.53
N ILE A 172 -2.17 -16.91 9.35
CA ILE A 172 -1.20 -17.89 8.81
C ILE A 172 0.12 -17.19 8.48
N SER A 173 0.07 -16.02 7.85
CA SER A 173 1.28 -15.27 7.53
C SER A 173 1.96 -14.71 8.78
N PHE A 174 1.22 -14.26 9.78
CA PHE A 174 1.77 -13.76 11.05
C PHE A 174 2.36 -14.86 11.94
N LYS A 175 1.75 -16.04 12.00
CA LYS A 175 2.29 -17.19 12.76
C LYS A 175 3.67 -17.62 12.31
N ASN A 176 3.96 -17.48 11.02
CA ASN A 176 5.22 -17.93 10.41
C ASN A 176 6.26 -16.82 10.26
N SER A 177 5.98 -15.61 10.72
CA SER A 177 6.79 -14.41 10.48
C SER A 177 7.36 -13.85 11.77
N ASN A 178 8.32 -14.54 12.36
CA ASN A 178 9.09 -13.99 13.48
C ASN A 178 10.12 -12.97 12.99
N TYR A 179 10.33 -11.91 13.76
CA TYR A 179 11.43 -11.00 13.50
C TYR A 179 12.77 -11.67 13.80
N SER A 180 13.73 -11.52 12.88
CA SER A 180 15.10 -11.95 13.15
C SER A 180 15.73 -11.05 14.25
N SER A 181 16.73 -11.58 14.95
CA SER A 181 17.50 -10.79 15.94
C SER A 181 18.12 -9.54 15.33
N GLU A 182 18.55 -9.62 14.07
CA GLU A 182 19.06 -8.48 13.31
C GLU A 182 17.96 -7.44 13.07
N ALA A 183 16.77 -7.85 12.64
CA ALA A 183 15.64 -6.94 12.43
C ALA A 183 15.24 -6.22 13.72
N ILE A 184 15.21 -6.92 14.85
CA ILE A 184 14.94 -6.35 16.17
C ILE A 184 16.02 -5.32 16.54
N SER A 185 17.30 -5.66 16.36
CA SER A 185 18.41 -4.76 16.66
C SER A 185 18.35 -3.49 15.83
N VAL A 186 18.14 -3.62 14.51
CA VAL A 186 18.07 -2.48 13.58
C VAL A 186 16.84 -1.62 13.86
N ALA A 187 15.69 -2.21 14.17
CA ALA A 187 14.49 -1.47 14.55
C ALA A 187 14.74 -0.62 15.81
N LYS A 188 15.32 -1.24 16.85
CA LYS A 188 15.66 -0.55 18.11
C LYS A 188 16.62 0.62 17.87
N THR A 189 17.68 0.41 17.09
CA THR A 189 18.65 1.46 16.75
C THR A 189 18.01 2.64 16.05
N ASN A 190 17.00 2.39 15.22
CA ASN A 190 16.29 3.41 14.45
C ASN A 190 15.02 3.95 15.14
N GLY A 191 14.77 3.57 16.40
CA GLY A 191 13.58 4.03 17.14
C GLY A 191 12.25 3.58 16.52
N VAL A 192 12.23 2.38 15.95
CA VAL A 192 11.01 1.75 15.42
C VAL A 192 10.52 0.71 16.41
N ASN A 193 9.30 0.85 16.86
CA ASN A 193 8.63 -0.15 17.67
C ASN A 193 8.15 -1.31 16.76
N LEU A 194 8.51 -2.53 17.11
CA LEU A 194 8.00 -3.72 16.44
C LEU A 194 6.77 -4.21 17.19
N LEU A 195 5.65 -4.34 16.47
CA LEU A 195 4.50 -5.02 17.04
C LEU A 195 4.74 -6.52 17.02
N GLU A 196 4.58 -7.17 18.16
CA GLU A 196 4.67 -8.63 18.28
C GLU A 196 3.71 -9.30 17.29
N PRO A 197 4.13 -10.47 16.72
CA PRO A 197 3.21 -11.26 15.90
C PRO A 197 1.95 -11.58 16.68
N LEU A 198 0.81 -11.53 16.00
CA LEU A 198 -0.45 -11.88 16.60
C LEU A 198 -0.39 -13.32 17.12
N THR A 199 -0.34 -13.48 18.44
CA THR A 199 -0.60 -14.76 19.07
C THR A 199 -2.10 -15.00 18.97
N LEU A 200 -2.51 -15.96 18.14
CA LEU A 200 -3.89 -16.42 18.16
C LEU A 200 -4.17 -17.02 19.55
N ALA A 201 -5.09 -16.39 20.26
CA ALA A 201 -5.68 -16.96 21.46
C ALA A 201 -6.48 -18.24 21.11
#